data_2033e65141c6410e2430c117f3f003b0
#
_entry.id   2033e65141c6410e2430c117f3f003b0
#
_cell.length_a   1.000
_cell.length_b   1.000
_cell.length_c   1.000
_cell.angle_alpha   90.00
_cell.angle_beta   90.00
_cell.angle_gamma   90.00
#
_symmetry.space_group_name_H-M   'P 1'
#
loop_
_entity.id
_entity.type
_entity.pdbx_description
1 polymer ?
#
loop_
_entity_poly.entity_id
_entity_poly.type
_entity_poly.pdbx_seq_one_letter_code
_entity_poly.pdbx_strand_id
1 'polypeptide(L)'
;ICRSIGPAIAGVILAVYHAPTTFLAQAICYLIAVALCLPIHIQATDLGEHQKEMSLKVVLDYFKRNLEGSKIFFTSLLIMATGFSYTTILPVLTNHVFPGQSEIFGIAMTCCAIGGIIATVILPKILDHIDAVKMYYLSSLLFGIALLGIIVHNLVMMFICITLIGLFSQWARTTNRVYFQNSVKDYERGKVLSIVMMDRGMIPLGSLIMSFFADKFGVLNTFLIMGISTVAISIIFYLMQRVHKI
;
A
#
# COMPACT_ATOMS: atom_id res chain seq x y z
N ILE A 1 4.94 -0.18 -13.08
CA ILE A 1 4.71 0.76 -14.20
C ILE A 1 3.19 0.96 -14.40
N CYS A 2 2.39 -0.04 -14.76
CA CYS A 2 0.95 0.13 -15.02
C CYS A 2 0.18 0.74 -13.84
N ARG A 3 0.53 0.39 -12.58
CA ARG A 3 -0.12 0.91 -11.39
C ARG A 3 0.16 2.40 -11.12
N SER A 4 1.25 2.92 -11.66
CA SER A 4 1.64 4.33 -11.51
C SER A 4 1.15 5.19 -12.67
N ILE A 5 1.14 4.63 -13.88
CA ILE A 5 0.69 5.33 -15.10
C ILE A 5 -0.84 5.32 -15.21
N GLY A 6 -1.49 4.23 -14.77
CA GLY A 6 -2.95 4.08 -14.86
C GLY A 6 -3.74 5.25 -14.26
N PRO A 7 -3.50 5.64 -12.99
CA PRO A 7 -4.21 6.78 -12.39
C PRO A 7 -3.94 8.12 -13.09
N ALA A 8 -2.73 8.33 -13.63
CA ALA A 8 -2.40 9.55 -14.35
C ALA A 8 -3.20 9.65 -15.66
N ILE A 9 -3.24 8.57 -16.46
CA ILE A 9 -4.06 8.51 -17.68
C ILE A 9 -5.54 8.67 -17.35
N ALA A 10 -6.03 7.94 -16.33
CA ALA A 10 -7.42 8.05 -15.90
C ALA A 10 -7.76 9.48 -15.45
N GLY A 11 -6.85 10.16 -14.75
CA GLY A 11 -7.03 11.56 -14.33
C GLY A 11 -7.16 12.52 -15.52
N VAL A 12 -6.33 12.35 -16.55
CA VAL A 12 -6.40 13.16 -17.78
C VAL A 12 -7.71 12.90 -18.53
N ILE A 13 -8.12 11.63 -18.70
CA ILE A 13 -9.37 11.28 -19.37
C ILE A 13 -10.57 11.84 -18.59
N LEU A 14 -10.53 11.76 -17.26
CA LEU A 14 -11.58 12.28 -16.40
C LEU A 14 -11.72 13.80 -16.52
N ALA A 15 -10.59 14.52 -16.57
CA ALA A 15 -10.58 15.98 -16.70
C ALA A 15 -11.11 16.47 -18.05
N VAL A 16 -10.80 15.74 -19.14
CA VAL A 16 -11.17 16.17 -20.51
C VAL A 16 -12.54 15.63 -20.94
N TYR A 17 -12.86 14.38 -20.60
CA TYR A 17 -14.02 13.66 -21.16
C TYR A 17 -15.07 13.22 -20.12
N HIS A 18 -14.93 13.62 -18.86
CA HIS A 18 -15.83 13.26 -17.76
C HIS A 18 -15.84 11.76 -17.36
N ALA A 19 -16.53 11.46 -16.26
CA ALA A 19 -16.55 10.13 -15.65
C ALA A 19 -17.06 8.98 -16.57
N PRO A 20 -18.16 9.16 -17.37
CA PRO A 20 -18.66 8.06 -18.20
C PRO A 20 -17.63 7.53 -19.20
N THR A 21 -16.85 8.42 -19.82
CA THR A 21 -15.82 8.04 -20.81
C THR A 21 -14.65 7.31 -20.15
N THR A 22 -14.29 7.69 -18.93
CA THR A 22 -13.25 7.00 -18.15
C THR A 22 -13.66 5.56 -17.84
N PHE A 23 -14.92 5.34 -17.43
CA PHE A 23 -15.44 3.98 -17.21
C PHE A 23 -15.52 3.15 -18.49
N LEU A 24 -15.90 3.76 -19.61
CA LEU A 24 -15.93 3.09 -20.92
C LEU A 24 -14.53 2.66 -21.35
N ALA A 25 -13.53 3.54 -21.23
CA ALA A 25 -12.14 3.21 -21.53
C ALA A 25 -11.63 2.05 -20.65
N GLN A 26 -11.96 2.06 -19.37
CA GLN A 26 -11.62 0.97 -18.46
C GLN A 26 -12.29 -0.35 -18.86
N ALA A 27 -13.56 -0.33 -19.24
CA ALA A 27 -14.29 -1.50 -19.69
C ALA A 27 -13.65 -2.10 -20.96
N ILE A 28 -13.26 -1.26 -21.92
CA ILE A 28 -12.56 -1.70 -23.15
C ILE A 28 -11.21 -2.36 -22.78
N CYS A 29 -10.43 -1.76 -21.89
CA CYS A 29 -9.16 -2.35 -21.43
C CYS A 29 -9.37 -3.73 -20.79
N TYR A 30 -10.42 -3.91 -20.00
CA TYR A 30 -10.74 -5.22 -19.42
C TYR A 30 -11.16 -6.24 -20.47
N LEU A 31 -11.97 -5.86 -21.46
CA LEU A 31 -12.34 -6.75 -22.56
C LEU A 31 -11.11 -7.19 -23.37
N ILE A 32 -10.19 -6.27 -23.67
CA ILE A 32 -8.92 -6.60 -24.32
C ILE A 32 -8.11 -7.58 -23.46
N ALA A 33 -8.00 -7.33 -22.16
CA ALA A 33 -7.27 -8.21 -21.24
C ALA A 33 -7.88 -9.63 -21.22
N VAL A 34 -9.20 -9.75 -21.16
CA VAL A 34 -9.91 -11.04 -21.24
C VAL A 34 -9.62 -11.73 -22.56
N ALA A 35 -9.74 -11.02 -23.69
CA ALA A 35 -9.48 -11.58 -25.02
C ALA A 35 -8.04 -12.09 -25.17
N LEU A 36 -7.05 -11.40 -24.58
CA LEU A 36 -5.66 -11.84 -24.56
C LEU A 36 -5.41 -13.05 -23.64
N CYS A 37 -6.23 -13.22 -22.60
CA CYS A 37 -6.11 -14.37 -21.70
C CYS A 37 -6.78 -15.65 -22.25
N LEU A 38 -7.78 -15.55 -23.13
CA LEU A 38 -8.50 -16.69 -23.68
C LEU A 38 -7.61 -17.75 -24.38
N PRO A 39 -6.60 -17.38 -25.18
CA PRO A 39 -5.73 -18.36 -25.86
C PRO A 39 -4.66 -18.98 -24.94
N ILE A 40 -4.57 -18.58 -23.66
CA ILE A 40 -3.56 -19.13 -22.75
C ILE A 40 -4.00 -20.51 -22.26
N HIS A 41 -3.45 -21.55 -22.86
CA HIS A 41 -3.62 -22.92 -22.38
C HIS A 41 -2.60 -23.16 -21.25
N ILE A 42 -3.09 -23.18 -20.02
CA ILE A 42 -2.28 -23.60 -18.87
C ILE A 42 -2.28 -25.12 -18.87
N GLN A 43 -1.12 -25.75 -19.16
CA GLN A 43 -0.94 -27.16 -18.86
C GLN A 43 -1.06 -27.31 -17.35
N ALA A 44 -2.07 -28.06 -16.90
CA ALA A 44 -2.21 -28.42 -15.50
C ALA A 44 -0.96 -29.22 -15.11
N THR A 45 -0.02 -28.59 -14.44
CA THR A 45 1.06 -29.31 -13.79
C THR A 45 0.41 -30.19 -12.73
N ASP A 46 0.63 -31.49 -12.82
CA ASP A 46 0.13 -32.46 -11.85
C ASP A 46 0.75 -32.10 -10.49
N LEU A 47 0.01 -31.33 -9.72
CA LEU A 47 0.38 -30.87 -8.41
C LEU A 47 0.11 -32.06 -7.49
N GLY A 48 1.14 -32.90 -7.30
CA GLY A 48 1.10 -34.12 -6.53
C GLY A 48 0.31 -34.00 -5.21
N GLU A 49 -0.09 -35.11 -4.63
CA GLU A 49 -1.01 -35.27 -3.48
C GLU A 49 -0.76 -34.34 -2.26
N HIS A 50 0.41 -33.68 -2.17
CA HIS A 50 0.74 -32.70 -1.14
C HIS A 50 -0.07 -31.39 -1.16
N GLN A 51 -0.86 -31.13 -2.20
CA GLN A 51 -1.72 -29.92 -2.24
C GLN A 51 -3.15 -30.15 -1.71
N LYS A 52 -3.55 -31.36 -1.39
CA LYS A 52 -4.91 -31.66 -0.90
C LYS A 52 -5.22 -31.12 0.49
N GLU A 53 -4.22 -30.81 1.31
CA GLU A 53 -4.45 -30.13 2.59
C GLU A 53 -4.16 -28.61 2.48
N MET A 54 -5.13 -27.88 1.95
CA MET A 54 -5.18 -26.42 2.04
C MET A 54 -5.56 -26.04 3.47
N SER A 55 -4.69 -26.37 4.42
CA SER A 55 -4.94 -26.12 5.83
C SER A 55 -4.37 -24.74 6.21
N LEU A 56 -5.23 -23.85 6.70
CA LEU A 56 -4.85 -22.64 7.46
C LEU A 56 -3.78 -22.97 8.53
N LYS A 57 -3.71 -24.23 8.96
CA LYS A 57 -2.73 -24.75 9.89
C LYS A 57 -1.29 -24.51 9.43
N VAL A 58 -0.99 -24.71 8.14
CA VAL A 58 0.36 -24.48 7.57
C VAL A 58 0.80 -23.02 7.74
N VAL A 59 -0.12 -22.10 7.51
CA VAL A 59 0.16 -20.66 7.65
C VAL A 59 0.29 -20.25 9.11
N LEU A 60 -0.59 -20.75 9.97
CA LEU A 60 -0.50 -20.51 11.40
C LEU A 60 0.81 -21.08 11.98
N ASP A 61 1.23 -22.26 11.54
CA ASP A 61 2.49 -22.88 11.96
C ASP A 61 3.69 -22.10 11.44
N TYR A 62 3.63 -21.53 10.23
CA TYR A 62 4.66 -20.63 9.72
C TYR A 62 4.81 -19.40 10.64
N PHE A 63 3.71 -18.72 10.96
CA PHE A 63 3.74 -17.54 11.81
C PHE A 63 4.16 -17.84 13.26
N LYS A 64 3.82 -19.02 13.79
CA LYS A 64 4.31 -19.46 15.10
C LYS A 64 5.82 -19.72 15.10
N ARG A 65 6.36 -20.31 14.03
CA ARG A 65 7.80 -20.58 13.88
C ARG A 65 8.61 -19.34 13.54
N ASN A 66 8.02 -18.39 12.82
CA ASN A 66 8.68 -17.16 12.38
C ASN A 66 8.08 -15.94 13.08
N LEU A 67 8.55 -15.67 14.31
CA LEU A 67 8.09 -14.52 15.09
C LEU A 67 8.41 -13.16 14.43
N GLU A 68 9.51 -13.09 13.66
CA GLU A 68 9.89 -11.91 12.90
C GLU A 68 8.85 -11.64 11.80
N GLY A 69 8.50 -12.66 11.03
CA GLY A 69 7.45 -12.57 10.01
C GLY A 69 6.09 -12.24 10.60
N SER A 70 5.75 -12.79 11.77
CA SER A 70 4.50 -12.46 12.46
C SER A 70 4.42 -10.98 12.82
N LYS A 71 5.49 -10.41 13.38
CA LYS A 71 5.53 -8.98 13.73
C LYS A 71 5.38 -8.10 12.49
N ILE A 72 6.08 -8.42 11.40
CA ILE A 72 5.97 -7.69 10.12
C ILE A 72 4.55 -7.79 9.57
N PHE A 73 3.92 -8.96 9.63
CA PHE A 73 2.56 -9.16 9.16
C PHE A 73 1.54 -8.33 9.96
N PHE A 74 1.57 -8.39 11.30
CA PHE A 74 0.68 -7.59 12.13
C PHE A 74 0.93 -6.09 11.97
N THR A 75 2.19 -5.66 11.86
CA THR A 75 2.53 -4.27 11.54
C THR A 75 1.92 -3.84 10.21
N SER A 76 2.00 -4.69 9.19
CA SER A 76 1.43 -4.43 7.86
C SER A 76 -0.09 -4.28 7.92
N LEU A 77 -0.81 -5.16 8.64
CA LEU A 77 -2.26 -5.05 8.83
C LEU A 77 -2.65 -3.70 9.46
N LEU A 78 -1.96 -3.31 10.53
CA LEU A 78 -2.25 -2.06 11.25
C LEU A 78 -1.92 -0.83 10.38
N ILE A 79 -0.79 -0.82 9.69
CA ILE A 79 -0.41 0.29 8.80
C ILE A 79 -1.35 0.38 7.59
N MET A 80 -1.83 -0.75 7.05
CA MET A 80 -2.82 -0.75 5.98
C MET A 80 -4.16 -0.18 6.45
N ALA A 81 -4.58 -0.48 7.69
CA ALA A 81 -5.79 0.07 8.26
C ALA A 81 -5.67 1.56 8.62
N THR A 82 -4.54 1.99 9.17
CA THR A 82 -4.36 3.39 9.63
C THR A 82 -3.81 4.29 8.53
N GLY A 83 -2.60 3.98 8.05
CA GLY A 83 -1.86 4.84 7.13
C GLY A 83 -2.44 4.84 5.71
N PHE A 84 -2.69 3.66 5.13
CA PHE A 84 -3.14 3.57 3.72
C PHE A 84 -4.58 4.01 3.48
N SER A 85 -5.38 4.19 4.52
CA SER A 85 -6.72 4.79 4.44
C SER A 85 -6.70 6.25 3.94
N TYR A 86 -5.51 6.90 3.90
CA TYR A 86 -5.38 8.25 3.34
C TYR A 86 -5.93 8.35 1.91
N THR A 87 -5.84 7.29 1.11
CA THR A 87 -6.33 7.29 -0.28
C THR A 87 -7.82 7.58 -0.39
N THR A 88 -8.60 7.18 0.61
CA THR A 88 -10.06 7.43 0.66
C THR A 88 -10.38 8.83 1.16
N ILE A 89 -9.56 9.37 2.06
CA ILE A 89 -9.82 10.66 2.71
C ILE A 89 -9.16 11.82 1.93
N LEU A 90 -8.16 11.53 1.10
CA LEU A 90 -7.44 12.55 0.32
C LEU A 90 -8.36 13.43 -0.56
N PRO A 91 -9.39 12.90 -1.28
CA PRO A 91 -10.32 13.75 -2.01
C PRO A 91 -11.06 14.74 -1.11
N VAL A 92 -11.44 14.30 0.09
CA VAL A 92 -12.13 15.15 1.07
C VAL A 92 -11.20 16.23 1.58
N LEU A 93 -9.92 15.89 1.84
CA LEU A 93 -8.91 16.85 2.25
C LEU A 93 -8.68 17.91 1.17
N THR A 94 -8.46 17.51 -0.07
CA THR A 94 -8.20 18.44 -1.17
C THR A 94 -9.36 19.38 -1.39
N ASN A 95 -10.60 18.89 -1.32
CA ASN A 95 -11.79 19.75 -1.43
C ASN A 95 -12.00 20.66 -0.21
N HIS A 96 -11.59 20.23 0.99
CA HIS A 96 -11.67 21.04 2.20
C HIS A 96 -10.66 22.20 2.20
N VAL A 97 -9.42 21.92 1.76
CA VAL A 97 -8.34 22.93 1.75
C VAL A 97 -8.43 23.85 0.52
N PHE A 98 -8.88 23.32 -0.61
CA PHE A 98 -9.00 24.03 -1.90
C PHE A 98 -10.40 23.81 -2.50
N PRO A 99 -11.44 24.47 -1.98
CA PRO A 99 -12.82 24.27 -2.41
C PRO A 99 -13.01 24.59 -3.90
N GLY A 100 -13.70 23.68 -4.62
CA GLY A 100 -14.02 23.86 -6.03
C GLY A 100 -12.88 23.56 -7.02
N GLN A 101 -11.69 23.18 -6.53
CA GLN A 101 -10.52 22.85 -7.37
C GLN A 101 -10.28 21.33 -7.42
N SER A 102 -11.20 20.60 -8.04
CA SER A 102 -11.08 19.13 -8.16
C SER A 102 -9.82 18.66 -8.90
N GLU A 103 -9.21 19.52 -9.70
CA GLU A 103 -7.94 19.27 -10.41
C GLU A 103 -6.77 19.02 -9.45
N ILE A 104 -6.78 19.65 -8.27
CA ILE A 104 -5.74 19.47 -7.24
C ILE A 104 -5.65 18.01 -6.78
N PHE A 105 -6.78 17.33 -6.65
CA PHE A 105 -6.77 15.90 -6.32
C PHE A 105 -6.10 15.07 -7.43
N GLY A 106 -6.38 15.36 -8.70
CA GLY A 106 -5.74 14.68 -9.83
C GLY A 106 -4.23 14.88 -9.85
N ILE A 107 -3.77 16.13 -9.62
CA ILE A 107 -2.34 16.45 -9.53
C ILE A 107 -1.71 15.75 -8.33
N ALA A 108 -2.37 15.74 -7.18
CA ALA A 108 -1.92 15.05 -5.98
C ALA A 108 -1.72 13.54 -6.23
N MET A 109 -2.66 12.88 -6.91
CA MET A 109 -2.53 11.47 -7.28
C MET A 109 -1.38 11.23 -8.27
N THR A 110 -1.14 12.16 -9.18
CA THR A 110 0.01 12.12 -10.10
C THR A 110 1.32 12.25 -9.34
N CYS A 111 1.42 13.17 -8.40
CA CYS A 111 2.58 13.32 -7.51
C CYS A 111 2.86 12.04 -6.71
N CYS A 112 1.81 11.43 -6.16
CA CYS A 112 1.91 10.14 -5.47
C CYS A 112 2.44 9.03 -6.41
N ALA A 113 1.96 8.99 -7.64
CA ALA A 113 2.40 8.02 -8.64
C ALA A 113 3.88 8.21 -9.02
N ILE A 114 4.34 9.47 -9.19
CA ILE A 114 5.74 9.80 -9.44
C ILE A 114 6.61 9.30 -8.29
N GLY A 115 6.23 9.56 -7.04
CA GLY A 115 6.92 9.03 -5.85
C GLY A 115 7.04 7.49 -5.88
N GLY A 116 5.97 6.79 -6.26
CA GLY A 116 5.95 5.33 -6.40
C GLY A 116 6.87 4.81 -7.52
N ILE A 117 6.98 5.54 -8.64
CA ILE A 117 7.92 5.20 -9.74
C ILE A 117 9.36 5.34 -9.25
N ILE A 118 9.69 6.49 -8.64
CA ILE A 118 11.02 6.75 -8.07
C ILE A 118 11.39 5.65 -7.07
N ALA A 119 10.44 5.29 -6.20
CA ALA A 119 10.62 4.21 -5.23
C ALA A 119 10.99 2.89 -5.89
N THR A 120 10.31 2.52 -6.97
CA THR A 120 10.51 1.24 -7.66
C THR A 120 11.89 1.17 -8.32
N VAL A 121 12.37 2.29 -8.84
CA VAL A 121 13.71 2.36 -9.51
C VAL A 121 14.86 2.32 -8.50
N ILE A 122 14.69 3.00 -7.35
CA ILE A 122 15.77 3.15 -6.37
C ILE A 122 15.86 1.95 -5.42
N LEU A 123 14.73 1.33 -5.07
CA LEU A 123 14.64 0.30 -4.04
C LEU A 123 15.59 -0.90 -4.24
N PRO A 124 15.77 -1.47 -5.44
CA PRO A 124 16.68 -2.60 -5.63
C PRO A 124 18.10 -2.28 -5.15
N LYS A 125 18.63 -1.11 -5.54
CA LYS A 125 19.97 -0.66 -5.12
C LYS A 125 20.11 -0.48 -3.62
N ILE A 126 19.05 -0.08 -2.93
CA ILE A 126 19.05 0.07 -1.46
C ILE A 126 19.02 -1.29 -0.78
N LEU A 127 18.25 -2.24 -1.31
CA LEU A 127 18.15 -3.59 -0.73
C LEU A 127 19.42 -4.41 -0.89
N ASP A 128 20.34 -4.02 -1.78
CA ASP A 128 21.67 -4.62 -1.86
C ASP A 128 22.54 -4.30 -0.63
N HIS A 129 22.20 -3.22 0.11
CA HIS A 129 22.99 -2.72 1.25
C HIS A 129 22.22 -2.74 2.59
N ILE A 130 20.90 -2.76 2.55
CA ILE A 130 20.05 -2.68 3.75
C ILE A 130 19.12 -3.89 3.80
N ASP A 131 19.09 -4.55 4.96
CA ASP A 131 18.17 -5.64 5.23
C ASP A 131 16.69 -5.25 5.04
N ALA A 132 15.92 -6.12 4.39
CA ALA A 132 14.52 -5.88 4.06
C ALA A 132 13.65 -5.53 5.28
N VAL A 133 13.93 -6.13 6.44
CA VAL A 133 13.20 -5.86 7.69
C VAL A 133 13.44 -4.43 8.16
N LYS A 134 14.70 -4.00 8.20
CA LYS A 134 15.06 -2.63 8.58
C LYS A 134 14.47 -1.62 7.60
N MET A 135 14.54 -1.92 6.30
CA MET A 135 14.00 -1.07 5.27
C MET A 135 12.47 -0.96 5.35
N TYR A 136 11.78 -2.04 5.72
CA TYR A 136 10.34 -2.04 5.95
C TYR A 136 9.92 -1.08 7.06
N TYR A 137 10.55 -1.17 8.24
CA TYR A 137 10.22 -0.28 9.36
C TYR A 137 10.62 1.16 9.11
N LEU A 138 11.79 1.41 8.49
CA LEU A 138 12.24 2.74 8.12
C LEU A 138 11.26 3.41 7.13
N SER A 139 10.87 2.69 6.08
CA SER A 139 9.93 3.22 5.09
C SER A 139 8.54 3.46 5.68
N SER A 140 8.09 2.59 6.58
CA SER A 140 6.82 2.76 7.28
C SER A 140 6.83 3.97 8.22
N LEU A 141 7.93 4.22 8.91
CA LEU A 141 8.13 5.40 9.75
C LEU A 141 8.11 6.68 8.91
N LEU A 142 8.89 6.71 7.82
CA LEU A 142 8.94 7.86 6.92
C LEU A 142 7.60 8.12 6.23
N PHE A 143 6.84 7.06 5.91
CA PHE A 143 5.48 7.17 5.41
C PHE A 143 4.55 7.87 6.42
N GLY A 144 4.61 7.49 7.70
CA GLY A 144 3.85 8.15 8.76
C GLY A 144 4.23 9.62 8.94
N ILE A 145 5.54 9.95 8.88
CA ILE A 145 6.02 11.33 8.95
C ILE A 145 5.53 12.15 7.74
N ALA A 146 5.55 11.57 6.54
CA ALA A 146 5.05 12.23 5.34
C ALA A 146 3.53 12.51 5.42
N LEU A 147 2.74 11.62 6.06
CA LEU A 147 1.31 11.86 6.33
C LEU A 147 1.11 13.06 7.26
N LEU A 148 1.96 13.26 8.28
CA LEU A 148 1.91 14.43 9.16
C LEU A 148 2.23 15.73 8.42
N GLY A 149 3.10 15.68 7.41
CA GLY A 149 3.50 16.85 6.64
C GLY A 149 2.37 17.43 5.75
N ILE A 150 1.34 16.65 5.44
CA ILE A 150 0.18 17.13 4.62
C ILE A 150 -0.61 18.23 5.33
N ILE A 151 -0.53 18.34 6.64
CA ILE A 151 -1.32 19.28 7.45
C ILE A 151 -0.91 20.74 7.20
N VAL A 152 0.27 20.95 6.66
CA VAL A 152 0.76 22.29 6.33
C VAL A 152 -0.11 22.89 5.21
N HIS A 153 -0.77 24.01 5.48
CA HIS A 153 -1.67 24.72 4.54
C HIS A 153 -0.88 25.42 3.40
N ASN A 154 -0.05 24.66 2.71
CA ASN A 154 0.73 25.13 1.57
C ASN A 154 0.63 24.08 0.45
N LEU A 155 0.16 24.51 -0.72
CA LEU A 155 -0.06 23.63 -1.87
C LEU A 155 1.22 22.89 -2.32
N VAL A 156 2.35 23.62 -2.36
CA VAL A 156 3.63 23.04 -2.77
C VAL A 156 4.09 21.99 -1.77
N MET A 157 3.99 22.31 -0.47
CA MET A 157 4.35 21.38 0.60
C MET A 157 3.46 20.13 0.59
N MET A 158 2.16 20.30 0.33
CA MET A 158 1.22 19.18 0.17
C MET A 158 1.66 18.24 -0.96
N PHE A 159 2.01 18.78 -2.15
CA PHE A 159 2.48 17.94 -3.27
C PHE A 159 3.79 17.24 -2.98
N ILE A 160 4.73 17.90 -2.29
CA ILE A 160 5.98 17.28 -1.83
C ILE A 160 5.66 16.11 -0.88
N CYS A 161 4.84 16.34 0.13
CA CYS A 161 4.45 15.31 1.09
C CYS A 161 3.73 14.13 0.42
N ILE A 162 2.83 14.38 -0.53
CA ILE A 162 2.14 13.32 -1.27
C ILE A 162 3.11 12.53 -2.15
N THR A 163 4.11 13.18 -2.75
CA THR A 163 5.18 12.47 -3.49
C THR A 163 5.98 11.55 -2.55
N LEU A 164 6.34 12.04 -1.37
CA LEU A 164 7.03 11.25 -0.35
C LEU A 164 6.15 10.10 0.19
N ILE A 165 4.86 10.33 0.36
CA ILE A 165 3.88 9.28 0.69
C ILE A 165 3.89 8.19 -0.39
N GLY A 166 3.84 8.55 -1.66
CA GLY A 166 3.95 7.62 -2.77
C GLY A 166 5.23 6.79 -2.72
N LEU A 167 6.36 7.46 -2.47
CA LEU A 167 7.67 6.84 -2.38
C LEU A 167 7.76 5.85 -1.20
N PHE A 168 7.52 6.32 0.01
CA PHE A 168 7.70 5.50 1.22
C PHE A 168 6.64 4.41 1.37
N SER A 169 5.40 4.66 0.98
CA SER A 169 4.36 3.64 0.97
C SER A 169 4.67 2.51 -0.03
N GLN A 170 5.25 2.85 -1.18
CA GLN A 170 5.67 1.84 -2.17
C GLN A 170 6.85 1.02 -1.63
N TRP A 171 7.83 1.66 -0.98
CA TRP A 171 8.95 0.95 -0.33
C TRP A 171 8.44 -0.01 0.74
N ALA A 172 7.58 0.45 1.66
CA ALA A 172 7.03 -0.39 2.71
C ALA A 172 6.32 -1.63 2.14
N ARG A 173 5.46 -1.44 1.13
CA ARG A 173 4.74 -2.56 0.49
C ARG A 173 5.67 -3.54 -0.24
N THR A 174 6.69 -3.01 -0.92
CA THR A 174 7.60 -3.86 -1.69
C THR A 174 8.53 -4.64 -0.78
N THR A 175 9.10 -4.00 0.24
CA THR A 175 9.99 -4.66 1.21
C THR A 175 9.26 -5.70 2.05
N ASN A 176 8.01 -5.45 2.43
CA ASN A 176 7.17 -6.46 3.07
C ASN A 176 7.07 -7.74 2.21
N ARG A 177 6.78 -7.59 0.91
CA ARG A 177 6.67 -8.74 0.01
C ARG A 177 8.00 -9.43 -0.24
N VAL A 178 9.08 -8.67 -0.44
CA VAL A 178 10.43 -9.23 -0.60
C VAL A 178 10.82 -10.06 0.61
N TYR A 179 10.53 -9.57 1.82
CA TYR A 179 10.78 -10.33 3.05
C TYR A 179 10.06 -11.69 3.02
N PHE A 180 8.74 -11.71 2.78
CA PHE A 180 7.99 -12.96 2.78
C PHE A 180 8.35 -13.88 1.60
N GLN A 181 8.68 -13.34 0.43
CA GLN A 181 9.16 -14.14 -0.70
C GLN A 181 10.47 -14.86 -0.38
N ASN A 182 11.37 -14.23 0.39
CA ASN A 182 12.68 -14.78 0.73
C ASN A 182 12.65 -15.67 1.99
N SER A 183 11.73 -15.41 2.93
CA SER A 183 11.68 -16.13 4.21
C SER A 183 10.82 -17.38 4.19
N VAL A 184 9.97 -17.56 3.17
CA VAL A 184 9.05 -18.68 3.06
C VAL A 184 9.60 -19.77 2.13
N LYS A 185 9.53 -21.03 2.54
CA LYS A 185 9.94 -22.17 1.73
C LYS A 185 9.05 -22.30 0.50
N ASP A 186 9.59 -22.80 -0.61
CA ASP A 186 8.92 -22.84 -1.92
C ASP A 186 7.55 -23.51 -1.86
N TYR A 187 7.42 -24.63 -1.13
CA TYR A 187 6.17 -25.38 -1.03
C TYR A 187 5.07 -24.67 -0.20
N GLU A 188 5.43 -23.76 0.73
CA GLU A 188 4.50 -22.97 1.56
C GLU A 188 4.24 -21.58 0.97
N ARG A 189 5.09 -21.11 0.03
CA ARG A 189 5.12 -19.72 -0.45
C ARG A 189 3.79 -19.20 -0.95
N GLY A 190 3.11 -19.98 -1.79
CA GLY A 190 1.80 -19.56 -2.33
C GLY A 190 0.75 -19.33 -1.23
N LYS A 191 0.72 -20.20 -0.21
CA LYS A 191 -0.24 -20.13 0.90
C LYS A 191 0.04 -18.96 1.83
N VAL A 192 1.31 -18.77 2.23
CA VAL A 192 1.69 -17.67 3.11
C VAL A 192 1.53 -16.33 2.42
N LEU A 193 1.98 -16.20 1.16
CA LEU A 193 1.83 -14.96 0.41
C LEU A 193 0.37 -14.59 0.16
N SER A 194 -0.54 -15.55 -0.06
CA SER A 194 -1.96 -15.24 -0.22
C SER A 194 -2.55 -14.58 1.04
N ILE A 195 -2.19 -15.07 2.22
CA ILE A 195 -2.63 -14.48 3.50
C ILE A 195 -1.94 -13.13 3.74
N VAL A 196 -0.65 -13.01 3.46
CA VAL A 196 0.04 -11.71 3.55
C VAL A 196 -0.61 -10.66 2.64
N MET A 197 -1.07 -11.07 1.44
CA MET A 197 -1.73 -10.15 0.50
C MET A 197 -3.15 -9.74 0.93
N MET A 198 -3.77 -10.43 1.91
CA MET A 198 -5.04 -10.01 2.51
C MET A 198 -4.91 -8.73 3.36
N ASP A 199 -3.68 -8.27 3.64
CA ASP A 199 -3.44 -7.00 4.33
C ASP A 199 -4.13 -5.82 3.63
N ARG A 200 -4.31 -5.88 2.31
CA ARG A 200 -5.06 -4.87 1.54
C ARG A 200 -6.53 -4.78 1.90
N GLY A 201 -7.13 -5.86 2.38
CA GLY A 201 -8.50 -5.88 2.89
C GLY A 201 -8.69 -5.01 4.13
N MET A 202 -7.57 -4.66 4.83
CA MET A 202 -7.61 -3.74 5.97
C MET A 202 -7.80 -2.28 5.55
N ILE A 203 -7.53 -1.91 4.30
CA ILE A 203 -7.70 -0.53 3.81
C ILE A 203 -9.17 -0.09 3.87
N PRO A 204 -10.15 -0.83 3.33
CA PRO A 204 -11.57 -0.46 3.45
C PRO A 204 -12.04 -0.39 4.90
N LEU A 205 -11.63 -1.34 5.74
CA LEU A 205 -11.97 -1.33 7.17
C LEU A 205 -11.40 -0.10 7.88
N GLY A 206 -10.13 0.19 7.64
CA GLY A 206 -9.48 1.39 8.17
C GLY A 206 -10.11 2.67 7.64
N SER A 207 -10.47 2.72 6.35
CA SER A 207 -11.13 3.86 5.74
C SER A 207 -12.50 4.14 6.37
N LEU A 208 -13.26 3.12 6.73
CA LEU A 208 -14.52 3.28 7.45
C LEU A 208 -14.31 3.98 8.80
N ILE A 209 -13.33 3.51 9.57
CA ILE A 209 -12.98 4.10 10.87
C ILE A 209 -12.47 5.53 10.70
N MET A 210 -11.58 5.76 9.75
CA MET A 210 -10.99 7.08 9.52
C MET A 210 -11.99 8.07 8.94
N SER A 211 -12.98 7.63 8.14
CA SER A 211 -14.09 8.48 7.70
C SER A 211 -14.95 8.93 8.86
N PHE A 212 -15.25 8.04 9.82
CA PHE A 212 -15.96 8.41 11.05
C PHE A 212 -15.18 9.47 11.86
N PHE A 213 -13.84 9.33 11.95
CA PHE A 213 -13.01 10.34 12.61
C PHE A 213 -12.99 11.66 11.82
N ALA A 214 -13.00 11.61 10.48
CA ALA A 214 -13.04 12.80 9.65
C ALA A 214 -14.33 13.60 9.84
N ASP A 215 -15.46 12.91 9.96
CA ASP A 215 -16.76 13.55 10.21
C ASP A 215 -16.83 14.16 11.62
N LYS A 216 -16.26 13.49 12.62
CA LYS A 216 -16.36 13.92 14.02
C LYS A 216 -15.31 14.95 14.45
N PHE A 217 -14.07 14.79 14.00
CA PHE A 217 -12.92 15.60 14.43
C PHE A 217 -12.35 16.49 13.33
N GLY A 218 -12.87 16.37 12.11
CA GLY A 218 -12.37 17.07 10.93
C GLY A 218 -11.24 16.35 10.23
N VAL A 219 -11.10 16.65 8.94
CA VAL A 219 -10.20 15.93 8.02
C VAL A 219 -8.73 16.10 8.39
N LEU A 220 -8.32 17.31 8.79
CA LEU A 220 -6.92 17.59 9.17
C LEU A 220 -6.49 16.80 10.42
N ASN A 221 -7.36 16.76 11.45
CA ASN A 221 -7.09 15.98 12.66
C ASN A 221 -7.06 14.47 12.36
N THR A 222 -7.82 14.01 11.38
CA THR A 222 -7.78 12.61 10.94
C THR A 222 -6.44 12.27 10.31
N PHE A 223 -5.87 13.16 9.47
CA PHE A 223 -4.51 12.96 8.95
C PHE A 223 -3.45 12.96 10.06
N LEU A 224 -3.62 13.80 11.10
CA LEU A 224 -2.78 13.74 12.32
C LEU A 224 -2.85 12.35 12.97
N ILE A 225 -4.05 11.85 13.22
CA ILE A 225 -4.27 10.53 13.83
C ILE A 225 -3.62 9.44 12.98
N MET A 226 -3.82 9.47 11.66
CA MET A 226 -3.24 8.50 10.73
C MET A 226 -1.71 8.54 10.73
N GLY A 227 -1.11 9.72 10.69
CA GLY A 227 0.34 9.89 10.73
C GLY A 227 0.93 9.43 12.07
N ILE A 228 0.39 9.92 13.19
CA ILE A 228 0.86 9.54 14.54
C ILE A 228 0.72 8.04 14.78
N SER A 229 -0.42 7.45 14.45
CA SER A 229 -0.64 6.00 14.61
C SER A 229 0.33 5.18 13.76
N THR A 230 0.58 5.57 12.51
CA THR A 230 1.53 4.89 11.63
C THR A 230 2.96 4.98 12.17
N VAL A 231 3.38 6.15 12.65
CA VAL A 231 4.70 6.36 13.30
C VAL A 231 4.81 5.51 14.55
N ALA A 232 3.82 5.57 15.44
CA ALA A 232 3.81 4.83 16.70
C ALA A 232 3.87 3.31 16.47
N ILE A 233 3.05 2.77 15.57
CA ILE A 233 3.05 1.35 15.19
C ILE A 233 4.45 0.97 14.67
N SER A 234 5.04 1.75 13.77
CA SER A 234 6.35 1.46 13.19
C SER A 234 7.44 1.41 14.26
N ILE A 235 7.45 2.35 15.20
CA ILE A 235 8.43 2.41 16.29
C ILE A 235 8.24 1.25 17.26
N ILE A 236 7.02 1.02 17.73
CA ILE A 236 6.72 -0.03 18.73
C ILE A 236 7.15 -1.40 18.20
N PHE A 237 6.72 -1.75 16.99
CA PHE A 237 7.04 -3.05 16.42
C PHE A 237 8.54 -3.18 16.05
N TYR A 238 9.19 -2.10 15.63
CA TYR A 238 10.64 -2.10 15.42
C TYR A 238 11.42 -2.37 16.72
N LEU A 239 11.03 -1.73 17.82
CA LEU A 239 11.64 -1.97 19.13
C LEU A 239 11.40 -3.41 19.62
N MET A 240 10.16 -3.91 19.47
CA MET A 240 9.83 -5.30 19.78
C MET A 240 10.67 -6.29 18.94
N GLN A 241 11.00 -5.91 17.70
CA GLN A 241 11.86 -6.73 16.83
C GLN A 241 13.29 -6.81 17.35
N ARG A 242 13.84 -5.68 17.83
CA ARG A 242 15.21 -5.62 18.37
C ARG A 242 15.38 -6.43 19.65
N VAL A 243 14.42 -6.37 20.55
CA VAL A 243 14.49 -7.07 21.86
C VAL A 243 14.59 -8.59 21.69
N HIS A 244 14.07 -9.15 20.60
CA HIS A 244 14.13 -10.60 20.34
C HIS A 244 15.42 -11.08 19.64
N LYS A 245 16.29 -10.15 19.20
CA LYS A 245 17.59 -10.48 18.57
C LYS A 245 18.76 -10.43 19.56
N ILE A 246 18.51 -10.06 20.80
CA ILE A 246 19.42 -10.12 21.94
C ILE A 246 19.12 -11.35 22.77
#